data_868f6a6305a919de4d6036deb067b8ca
#
_entry.id   868f6a6305a919de4d6036deb067b8ca
#
_cell.length_a   1.000
_cell.length_b   1.000
_cell.length_c   1.000
_cell.angle_alpha   90.00
_cell.angle_beta   90.00
_cell.angle_gamma   90.00
#
_symmetry.space_group_name_H-M   'P 1'
#
loop_
_entity.id
_entity.type
_entity.pdbx_description
1 polymer ?
#
loop_
_entity_poly.entity_id
_entity_poly.type
_entity_poly.pdbx_seq_one_letter_code
_entity_poly.pdbx_strand_id
1 'polypeptide(L)' 'MEYMKVSELQRKDIVNINDGKIVGRIIDVLINEIDGTLDGFVIERSKYIRSLFSSEEDTIIKFNQIKKLGSDVILIDI' A
#
# COMPACT_ATOMS: atom_id res chain seq x y z
N MET A 1 14.60 19.11 -3.09
CA MET A 1 14.32 17.67 -2.87
C MET A 1 12.96 17.54 -2.22
N GLU A 2 12.12 16.68 -2.77
CA GLU A 2 10.79 16.47 -2.26
C GLU A 2 10.74 15.22 -1.39
N TYR A 3 10.08 15.35 -0.26
CA TYR A 3 9.87 14.22 0.65
C TYR A 3 8.37 14.01 0.86
N MET A 4 8.00 12.75 1.02
CA MET A 4 6.64 12.39 1.38
C MET A 4 6.68 11.70 2.74
N LYS A 5 5.88 12.18 3.67
CA LYS A 5 5.79 11.58 5.00
C LYS A 5 4.88 10.35 4.98
N VAL A 6 5.14 9.40 5.86
CA VAL A 6 4.27 8.25 6.02
C VAL A 6 2.84 8.68 6.34
N SER A 7 2.67 9.72 7.17
CA SER A 7 1.35 10.24 7.49
C SER A 7 0.59 10.73 6.26
N GLU A 8 1.29 11.22 5.25
CA GLU A 8 0.67 11.62 3.99
C GLU A 8 0.26 10.40 3.16
N LEU A 9 1.09 9.36 3.16
CA LEU A 9 0.76 8.10 2.48
C LEU A 9 -0.48 7.44 3.07
N GLN A 10 -0.64 7.50 4.40
CA GLN A 10 -1.77 6.91 5.09
C GLN A 10 -3.11 7.57 4.77
N ARG A 11 -3.09 8.78 4.24
CA ARG A 11 -4.31 9.49 3.83
C ARG A 11 -4.78 9.14 2.42
N LYS A 12 -3.94 8.46 1.64
CA LYS A 12 -4.22 8.17 0.25
C LYS A 12 -4.89 6.81 0.12
N ASP A 13 -5.82 6.71 -0.83
CA ASP A 13 -6.40 5.44 -1.19
C ASP A 13 -5.42 4.68 -2.08
N ILE A 14 -5.33 3.38 -1.84
CA ILE A 14 -4.52 2.49 -2.68
C ILE A 14 -5.42 1.89 -3.73
N VAL A 15 -5.06 2.07 -5.00
CA VAL A 15 -5.88 1.62 -6.14
C VAL A 15 -5.07 0.63 -6.96
N ASN A 16 -5.68 -0.50 -7.27
CA ASN A 16 -5.10 -1.49 -8.16
C ASN A 16 -5.28 -1.06 -9.61
N ILE A 17 -4.18 -0.92 -10.34
CA ILE A 17 -4.22 -0.47 -11.74
C ILE A 17 -4.89 -1.47 -12.68
N ASN A 18 -4.98 -2.73 -12.28
CA ASN A 18 -5.54 -3.78 -13.13
C ASN A 18 -7.07 -3.77 -13.18
N ASP A 19 -7.72 -3.31 -12.13
CA ASP A 19 -9.18 -3.27 -12.08
C ASP A 19 -9.75 -1.92 -11.62
N GLY A 20 -8.89 -0.98 -11.25
CA GLY A 20 -9.30 0.35 -10.81
C GLY A 20 -9.98 0.41 -9.46
N LYS A 21 -9.97 -0.69 -8.70
CA LYS A 21 -10.64 -0.75 -7.40
C LYS A 21 -9.75 -0.31 -6.26
N ILE A 22 -10.38 0.25 -5.24
CA ILE A 22 -9.70 0.62 -4.01
C ILE A 22 -9.34 -0.64 -3.24
N VAL A 23 -8.04 -0.84 -3.02
CA VAL A 23 -7.52 -1.99 -2.27
C VAL A 23 -7.62 -1.76 -0.76
N GLY A 24 -7.32 -0.55 -0.33
CA GLY A 24 -7.34 -0.19 1.08
C GLY A 24 -6.51 1.03 1.36
N ARG A 25 -6.07 1.15 2.61
CA ARG A 25 -5.20 2.24 3.06
C ARG A 25 -4.05 1.68 3.87
N ILE A 26 -2.94 2.38 3.87
CA ILE A 26 -1.76 2.01 4.63
C ILE A 26 -2.02 2.21 6.12
N ILE A 27 -1.77 1.17 6.92
CA ILE A 27 -1.88 1.25 8.38
C ILE A 27 -0.52 1.11 9.06
N ASP A 28 0.49 0.60 8.35
CA ASP A 28 1.81 0.42 8.92
C ASP A 28 2.86 0.29 7.81
N VAL A 29 4.12 0.32 8.17
CA VAL A 29 5.23 0.14 7.25
C VAL A 29 6.11 -1.01 7.70
N LEU A 30 6.77 -1.65 6.74
CA LEU A 30 7.74 -2.72 6.99
C LEU A 30 9.13 -2.19 6.73
N ILE A 31 9.95 -2.22 7.76
CA ILE A 31 11.35 -1.77 7.68
C ILE A 31 12.25 -2.98 7.79
N ASN A 32 13.19 -3.08 6.86
CA ASN A 32 14.23 -4.10 6.93
C ASN A 32 15.17 -3.76 8.09
N GLU A 33 15.23 -4.64 9.08
CA GLU A 33 16.03 -4.40 10.29
C GLU A 33 17.54 -4.44 10.03
N ILE A 34 17.97 -5.08 8.95
CA ILE A 34 19.38 -5.23 8.64
C ILE A 34 19.96 -3.95 8.05
N ASP A 35 19.29 -3.36 7.07
CA ASP A 35 19.81 -2.19 6.35
C ASP A 35 19.00 -0.92 6.58
N GLY A 36 17.89 -1.00 7.31
CA GLY A 36 17.05 0.15 7.62
C GLY A 36 16.20 0.66 6.46
N THR A 37 16.10 -0.10 5.38
CA THR A 37 15.31 0.31 4.22
C THR A 37 13.84 -0.03 4.38
N LEU A 38 12.99 0.68 3.63
CA LEU A 38 11.56 0.45 3.59
C LEU A 38 11.26 -0.68 2.61
N ASP A 39 10.73 -1.80 3.10
CA ASP A 39 10.42 -2.96 2.26
C ASP A 39 9.00 -2.96 1.72
N GLY A 40 8.07 -2.36 2.43
CA GLY A 40 6.69 -2.36 2.00
C GLY A 40 5.75 -1.74 3.01
N PHE A 41 4.46 -1.96 2.77
CA PHE A 41 3.39 -1.39 3.58
C PHE A 41 2.41 -2.47 4.00
N VAL A 42 1.90 -2.35 5.22
CA VAL A 42 0.76 -3.13 5.68
C VAL A 42 -0.48 -2.30 5.41
N ILE A 43 -1.48 -2.91 4.79
CA ILE A 43 -2.70 -2.18 4.43
C ILE A 43 -3.91 -2.76 5.14
N GLU A 44 -4.85 -1.87 5.48
CA GLU A 44 -6.20 -2.24 5.88
C GLU A 44 -6.99 -2.46 4.61
N ARG A 45 -7.49 -3.69 4.43
CA ARG A 45 -8.20 -4.05 3.21
C ARG A 45 -9.58 -3.42 3.14
N SER A 46 -9.93 -2.90 1.96
CA SER A 46 -11.28 -2.46 1.69
C SER A 46 -12.21 -3.67 1.53
N LYS A 47 -13.52 -3.42 1.65
CA LYS A 47 -14.52 -4.47 1.45
C LYS A 47 -14.49 -5.09 0.05
N TYR A 48 -13.95 -4.36 -0.93
CA TYR A 48 -13.92 -4.81 -2.32
C TYR A 48 -12.92 -5.92 -2.58
N ILE A 49 -11.89 -6.05 -1.74
CA ILE A 49 -10.84 -7.03 -1.95
C ILE A 49 -10.81 -8.14 -0.91
N ARG A 50 -11.71 -8.11 0.07
CA ARG A 50 -11.75 -9.17 1.09
C ARG A 50 -11.93 -10.55 0.49
N SER A 51 -12.64 -10.65 -0.61
CA SER A 51 -12.85 -11.91 -1.33
C SER A 51 -11.63 -12.35 -2.12
N LEU A 52 -10.70 -11.46 -2.41
CA LEU A 52 -9.48 -11.77 -3.14
C LEU A 52 -8.39 -12.37 -2.25
N PHE A 53 -8.45 -12.06 -0.97
CA PHE A 53 -7.49 -12.56 0.01
C PHE A 53 -8.21 -13.51 0.95
N SER A 54 -7.93 -14.79 0.82
CA SER A 54 -8.57 -15.83 1.63
C SER A 54 -7.97 -15.93 3.04
N SER A 55 -6.85 -15.29 3.27
CA SER A 55 -6.13 -15.32 4.54
C SER A 55 -6.58 -14.18 5.44
N GLU A 56 -6.59 -14.41 6.75
CA GLU A 56 -6.85 -13.37 7.75
C GLU A 56 -5.62 -12.53 8.05
N GLU A 57 -4.48 -12.88 7.46
CA GLU A 57 -3.25 -12.13 7.64
C GLU A 57 -3.35 -10.75 7.01
N ASP A 58 -2.62 -9.79 7.58
CA ASP A 58 -2.54 -8.46 7.03
C ASP A 58 -2.02 -8.50 5.60
N THR A 59 -2.62 -7.72 4.75
CA THR A 59 -2.17 -7.62 3.37
C THR A 59 -0.94 -6.74 3.30
N ILE A 60 0.10 -7.27 2.68
CA ILE A 60 1.38 -6.58 2.51
C ILE A 60 1.55 -6.20 1.05
N ILE A 61 1.81 -4.92 0.81
CA ILE A 61 2.18 -4.40 -0.50
C ILE A 61 3.66 -4.09 -0.47
N LYS A 62 4.43 -4.76 -1.30
CA LYS A 62 5.86 -4.52 -1.39
C LYS A 62 6.13 -3.22 -2.13
N PHE A 63 7.22 -2.56 -1.79
CA PHE A 63 7.56 -1.27 -2.38
C PHE A 63 7.64 -1.34 -3.91
N ASN A 64 8.15 -2.44 -4.47
CA ASN A 64 8.26 -2.60 -5.92
C ASN A 64 6.92 -2.79 -6.65
N GLN A 65 5.84 -2.99 -5.93
CA GLN A 65 4.48 -3.08 -6.51
C GLN A 65 3.85 -1.70 -6.69
N ILE A 66 4.45 -0.67 -6.13
CA ILE A 66 3.95 0.70 -6.28
C ILE A 66 4.35 1.21 -7.65
N LYS A 67 3.37 1.63 -8.43
CA LYS A 67 3.59 2.16 -9.79
C LYS A 67 3.63 3.67 -9.81
N LYS A 68 2.85 4.32 -8.95
CA LYS A 68 2.84 5.77 -8.88
C LYS A 68 2.34 6.25 -7.52
N LEU A 69 2.99 7.26 -6.99
CA LEU A 69 2.54 7.98 -5.81
C LEU A 69 1.85 9.26 -6.28
N GLY A 70 0.53 9.24 -6.35
CA GLY A 70 -0.25 10.40 -6.76
C GLY A 70 -0.55 11.32 -5.57
N SER A 71 -1.21 12.44 -5.86
CA SER A 71 -1.58 13.39 -4.81
C SER A 71 -2.65 12.85 -3.87
N ASP A 72 -3.60 12.06 -4.39
CA ASP A 72 -4.70 11.51 -3.59
C ASP A 72 -4.74 10.00 -3.56
N VAL A 73 -3.99 9.34 -4.43
CA VAL A 73 -4.00 7.89 -4.58
C VAL A 73 -2.60 7.35 -4.71
N ILE A 74 -2.46 6.07 -4.36
CA ILE A 74 -1.27 5.28 -4.63
C ILE A 74 -1.68 4.19 -5.61
N LEU A 75 -1.05 4.14 -6.77
CA LEU A 75 -1.35 3.13 -7.78
C LEU A 75 -0.41 1.95 -7.59
N ILE A 76 -0.97 0.78 -7.49
CA ILE A 76 -0.22 -0.47 -7.31
C ILE A 76 -0.63 -1.50 -8.37
N ASP A 77 0.26 -2.45 -8.57
CA ASP A 77 0.04 -3.59 -9.45
C ASP A 77 0.03 -4.87 -8.63
N ILE A 78 -1.14 -5.44 -8.45
CA ILE A 78 -1.31 -6.72 -7.72
C ILE A 78 -2.16 -7.72 -8.49
#